data_e47209d7b8c7dfee955ed05fe9e96f9e
#
_entry.id   e47209d7b8c7dfee955ed05fe9e96f9e
#
_cell.length_a   1.000
_cell.length_b   1.000
_cell.length_c   1.000
_cell.angle_alpha   90.00
_cell.angle_beta   90.00
_cell.angle_gamma   90.00
#
_symmetry.space_group_name_H-M   'P 1'
#
loop_
_entity.id
_entity.type
_entity.pdbx_description
1 polymer ?
#
loop_
_entity_poly.entity_id
_entity_poly.type
_entity_poly.pdbx_seq_one_letter_code
_entity_poly.pdbx_strand_id
1 'polypeptide(L)'
;GALFYRFISENFAAYIEGGDDSLEYANLSDSVITPEIKDDAIKTKGYFIYPSQLFANLVANANANDSLNTDLAKIFSAIETSALGYPSERDIRGLFSDFDTTSNRLGNTVKDKNMRLSAVLKGVAELDFGDFGASQIDLFGDAYEFLISNYAANAGKSGGEYFTPQHVSKLIA
;
A
#
# COMPACT_ATOMS: atom_id res chain seq x y z
N GLY A 1 -7.26 -2.80 1.51
CA GLY A 1 -5.95 -3.45 1.42
C GLY A 1 -5.22 -3.16 0.12
N ALA A 2 -5.68 -3.67 -1.03
CA ALA A 2 -4.95 -3.54 -2.31
C ALA A 2 -4.81 -2.07 -2.78
N LEU A 3 -5.86 -1.29 -2.65
CA LEU A 3 -5.86 0.13 -3.00
C LEU A 3 -4.88 0.92 -2.12
N PHE A 4 -4.88 0.63 -0.82
CA PHE A 4 -3.98 1.24 0.13
C PHE A 4 -2.52 0.84 -0.15
N TYR A 5 -2.27 -0.43 -0.48
CA TYR A 5 -0.95 -0.91 -0.87
C TYR A 5 -0.41 -0.19 -2.11
N ARG A 6 -1.23 -0.02 -3.16
CA ARG A 6 -0.85 0.79 -4.32
C ARG A 6 -0.47 2.20 -3.91
N PHE A 7 -1.30 2.84 -3.10
CA PHE A 7 -1.11 4.21 -2.67
C PHE A 7 0.21 4.41 -1.91
N ILE A 8 0.50 3.59 -0.90
CA ILE A 8 1.75 3.69 -0.15
C ILE A 8 2.98 3.33 -0.98
N SER A 9 2.84 2.40 -1.93
CA SER A 9 3.90 2.03 -2.87
C SER A 9 4.29 3.20 -3.78
N GLU A 10 3.31 3.80 -4.44
CA GLU A 10 3.54 4.93 -5.36
C GLU A 10 4.13 6.15 -4.62
N ASN A 11 3.62 6.43 -3.43
CA ASN A 11 4.15 7.52 -2.62
C ASN A 11 5.57 7.24 -2.10
N PHE A 12 5.87 6.03 -1.71
CA PHE A 12 7.21 5.66 -1.29
C PHE A 12 8.22 5.79 -2.43
N ALA A 13 7.86 5.30 -3.62
CA ALA A 13 8.70 5.44 -4.82
C ALA A 13 8.96 6.92 -5.15
N ALA A 14 7.92 7.74 -5.17
CA ALA A 14 8.04 9.18 -5.40
C ALA A 14 8.92 9.89 -4.37
N TYR A 15 8.86 9.47 -3.10
CA TYR A 15 9.73 9.98 -2.04
C TYR A 15 11.21 9.68 -2.31
N ILE A 16 11.53 8.43 -2.65
CA ILE A 16 12.91 8.01 -2.96
C ILE A 16 13.44 8.73 -4.20
N GLU A 17 12.61 8.89 -5.23
CA GLU A 17 12.97 9.56 -6.47
C GLU A 17 13.20 11.06 -6.29
N GLY A 18 12.54 11.67 -5.31
CA GLY A 18 12.81 13.03 -4.88
C GLY A 18 12.64 14.11 -5.97
N GLY A 19 11.83 13.83 -7.02
CA GLY A 19 11.67 14.71 -8.18
C GLY A 19 12.75 14.56 -9.23
N ASP A 20 13.64 13.58 -9.15
CA ASP A 20 14.63 13.24 -10.17
C ASP A 20 13.99 12.34 -11.23
N ASP A 21 13.61 12.93 -12.37
CA ASP A 21 12.98 12.23 -13.50
C ASP A 21 13.88 11.17 -14.14
N SER A 22 15.18 11.16 -13.84
CA SER A 22 16.12 10.15 -14.31
C SER A 22 16.17 8.90 -13.44
N LEU A 23 15.63 8.97 -12.22
CA LEU A 23 15.57 7.88 -11.25
C LEU A 23 14.19 7.24 -11.25
N GLU A 24 14.13 5.97 -11.56
CA GLU A 24 12.92 5.14 -11.42
C GLU A 24 13.17 4.05 -10.39
N TYR A 25 12.64 4.25 -9.18
CA TYR A 25 12.89 3.37 -8.04
C TYR A 25 12.46 1.92 -8.31
N ALA A 26 11.37 1.73 -9.06
CA ALA A 26 10.88 0.40 -9.44
C ALA A 26 11.87 -0.43 -10.28
N ASN A 27 12.79 0.22 -10.97
CA ASN A 27 13.78 -0.44 -11.81
C ASN A 27 15.09 -0.79 -11.07
N LEU A 28 15.22 -0.36 -9.81
CA LEU A 28 16.40 -0.67 -9.02
C LEU A 28 16.37 -2.10 -8.50
N SER A 29 17.57 -2.66 -8.28
CA SER A 29 17.72 -3.91 -7.54
C SER A 29 17.61 -3.66 -6.04
N ASP A 30 17.00 -4.57 -5.29
CA ASP A 30 16.95 -4.51 -3.82
C ASP A 30 18.35 -4.45 -3.20
N SER A 31 19.36 -4.98 -3.90
CA SER A 31 20.75 -5.01 -3.45
C SER A 31 21.44 -3.64 -3.35
N VAL A 32 20.88 -2.61 -4.00
CA VAL A 32 21.42 -1.24 -3.89
C VAL A 32 20.99 -0.53 -2.61
N ILE A 33 20.01 -1.09 -1.90
CA ILE A 33 19.49 -0.52 -0.66
C ILE A 33 20.46 -0.83 0.48
N THR A 34 21.09 0.20 1.01
CA THR A 34 21.95 0.07 2.19
C THR A 34 21.13 0.20 3.48
N PRO A 35 21.65 -0.30 4.64
CA PRO A 35 21.01 -0.10 5.92
C PRO A 35 20.73 1.38 6.26
N GLU A 36 21.64 2.28 5.84
CA GLU A 36 21.50 3.72 6.07
C GLU A 36 20.34 4.31 5.27
N ILE A 37 20.23 3.96 3.99
CA ILE A 37 19.11 4.38 3.13
C ILE A 37 17.78 3.91 3.73
N LYS A 38 17.74 2.66 4.17
CA LYS A 38 16.55 2.09 4.79
C LYS A 38 16.18 2.80 6.08
N ASP A 39 17.14 3.04 6.96
CA ASP A 39 16.93 3.72 8.24
C ASP A 39 16.40 5.16 8.04
N ASP A 40 17.02 5.93 7.13
CA ASP A 40 16.58 7.29 6.81
C ASP A 40 15.16 7.32 6.24
N ALA A 41 14.83 6.38 5.35
CA ALA A 41 13.50 6.30 4.78
C ALA A 41 12.44 5.96 5.84
N ILE A 42 12.72 5.03 6.76
CA ILE A 42 11.79 4.68 7.84
C ILE A 42 11.60 5.87 8.80
N LYS A 43 12.66 6.58 9.15
CA LYS A 43 12.58 7.78 10.00
C LYS A 43 11.72 8.87 9.38
N THR A 44 11.76 9.00 8.06
CA THR A 44 11.04 10.05 7.33
C THR A 44 9.62 9.63 6.96
N LYS A 45 9.45 8.42 6.42
CA LYS A 45 8.16 7.92 5.90
C LYS A 45 7.39 7.05 6.89
N GLY A 46 8.07 6.51 7.90
CA GLY A 46 7.48 5.60 8.88
C GLY A 46 7.53 4.12 8.51
N TYR A 47 7.87 3.77 7.29
CA TYR A 47 7.95 2.40 6.76
C TYR A 47 8.96 2.29 5.63
N PHE A 48 9.20 1.06 5.18
CA PHE A 48 10.08 0.80 4.04
C PHE A 48 9.47 -0.19 3.06
N ILE A 49 9.65 0.06 1.76
CA ILE A 49 9.26 -0.85 0.68
C ILE A 49 10.47 -1.02 -0.26
N TYR A 50 10.91 -2.26 -0.46
CA TYR A 50 11.95 -2.56 -1.45
C TYR A 50 11.44 -2.39 -2.88
N PRO A 51 12.30 -2.12 -3.87
CA PRO A 51 11.90 -2.05 -5.28
C PRO A 51 11.08 -3.25 -5.74
N SER A 52 11.52 -4.47 -5.42
CA SER A 52 10.81 -5.70 -5.77
C SER A 52 9.42 -5.84 -5.12
N GLN A 53 9.17 -5.10 -4.04
CA GLN A 53 7.93 -5.13 -3.27
C GLN A 53 6.94 -4.04 -3.67
N LEU A 54 7.29 -3.18 -4.61
CA LEU A 54 6.38 -2.15 -5.10
C LEU A 54 5.16 -2.76 -5.80
N PHE A 55 4.02 -2.12 -5.61
CA PHE A 55 2.76 -2.53 -6.23
C PHE A 55 2.90 -2.71 -7.75
N ALA A 56 3.55 -1.77 -8.45
CA ALA A 56 3.75 -1.83 -9.89
C ALA A 56 4.51 -3.10 -10.32
N ASN A 57 5.57 -3.46 -9.60
CA ASN A 57 6.37 -4.65 -9.90
C ASN A 57 5.61 -5.95 -9.61
N LEU A 58 4.82 -5.97 -8.54
CA LEU A 58 3.98 -7.13 -8.23
C LEU A 58 2.90 -7.34 -9.29
N VAL A 59 2.22 -6.28 -9.71
CA VAL A 59 1.16 -6.34 -10.73
C VAL A 59 1.71 -6.77 -12.08
N ALA A 60 2.87 -6.27 -12.48
CA ALA A 60 3.50 -6.62 -13.75
C ALA A 60 3.69 -8.13 -13.92
N ASN A 61 3.94 -8.85 -12.83
CA ASN A 61 4.19 -10.29 -12.81
C ASN A 61 3.03 -11.12 -12.26
N ALA A 62 1.92 -10.50 -11.88
CA ALA A 62 0.84 -11.15 -11.13
C ALA A 62 0.23 -12.37 -11.84
N ASN A 63 0.06 -12.32 -13.17
CA ASN A 63 -0.52 -13.43 -13.94
C ASN A 63 0.37 -14.69 -14.02
N ALA A 64 1.68 -14.49 -13.95
CA ALA A 64 2.66 -15.57 -14.06
C ALA A 64 3.15 -16.06 -12.69
N ASN A 65 2.67 -15.45 -11.60
CA ASN A 65 3.12 -15.75 -10.26
C ASN A 65 2.21 -16.79 -9.59
N ASP A 66 2.65 -18.04 -9.58
CA ASP A 66 1.95 -19.15 -8.93
C ASP A 66 1.94 -19.06 -7.39
N SER A 67 2.71 -18.14 -6.82
CA SER A 67 2.82 -17.89 -5.38
C SER A 67 2.30 -16.51 -4.97
N LEU A 68 1.50 -15.87 -5.80
CA LEU A 68 1.05 -14.48 -5.60
C LEU A 68 0.43 -14.24 -4.21
N ASN A 69 -0.40 -15.16 -3.73
CA ASN A 69 -1.04 -15.04 -2.42
C ASN A 69 -0.05 -15.01 -1.26
N THR A 70 0.97 -15.87 -1.31
CA THR A 70 2.00 -15.93 -0.26
C THR A 70 3.02 -14.82 -0.39
N ASP A 71 3.36 -14.42 -1.60
CA ASP A 71 4.28 -13.30 -1.84
C ASP A 71 3.66 -11.97 -1.37
N LEU A 72 2.38 -11.76 -1.65
CA LEU A 72 1.66 -10.59 -1.17
C LEU A 72 1.59 -10.54 0.37
N ALA A 73 1.34 -11.69 1.02
CA ALA A 73 1.37 -11.79 2.48
C ALA A 73 2.75 -11.45 3.06
N LYS A 74 3.82 -11.92 2.41
CA LYS A 74 5.21 -11.61 2.81
C LYS A 74 5.52 -10.13 2.64
N ILE A 75 5.08 -9.50 1.55
CA ILE A 75 5.25 -8.07 1.30
C ILE A 75 4.56 -7.25 2.39
N PHE A 76 3.31 -7.56 2.71
CA PHE A 76 2.59 -6.87 3.78
C PHE A 76 3.27 -7.00 5.13
N SER A 77 3.69 -8.23 5.48
CA SER A 77 4.46 -8.46 6.70
C SER A 77 5.79 -7.69 6.71
N ALA A 78 6.49 -7.64 5.57
CA ALA A 78 7.76 -6.91 5.47
C ALA A 78 7.57 -5.39 5.66
N ILE A 79 6.52 -4.82 5.10
CA ILE A 79 6.19 -3.40 5.28
C ILE A 79 5.87 -3.12 6.75
N GLU A 80 4.99 -3.90 7.37
CA GLU A 80 4.63 -3.72 8.78
C GLU A 80 5.83 -3.89 9.72
N THR A 81 6.65 -4.90 9.49
CA THR A 81 7.82 -5.17 10.33
C THR A 81 8.97 -4.19 10.10
N SER A 82 8.99 -3.48 8.98
CA SER A 82 10.01 -2.45 8.73
C SER A 82 9.99 -1.33 9.78
N ALA A 83 8.83 -1.06 10.37
CA ALA A 83 8.64 0.00 11.36
C ALA A 83 8.96 -0.44 12.81
N LEU A 84 9.32 -1.70 13.04
CA LEU A 84 9.62 -2.20 14.38
C LEU A 84 10.77 -1.42 15.03
N GLY A 85 10.52 -0.92 16.24
CA GLY A 85 11.50 -0.11 16.99
C GLY A 85 11.56 1.37 16.60
N TYR A 86 10.76 1.79 15.60
CA TYR A 86 10.62 3.19 15.23
C TYR A 86 9.35 3.82 15.82
N PRO A 87 9.29 5.16 15.94
CA PRO A 87 8.09 5.85 16.46
C PRO A 87 6.81 5.52 15.68
N SER A 88 6.93 5.19 14.39
CA SER A 88 5.83 4.83 13.49
C SER A 88 5.28 3.41 13.70
N GLU A 89 5.94 2.56 14.48
CA GLU A 89 5.54 1.16 14.66
C GLU A 89 4.06 0.99 14.98
N ARG A 90 3.54 1.85 15.85
CA ARG A 90 2.15 1.79 16.30
C ARG A 90 1.16 2.03 15.16
N ASP A 91 1.51 2.92 14.22
CA ASP A 91 0.65 3.29 13.07
C ASP A 91 0.73 2.28 11.93
N ILE A 92 1.87 1.59 11.82
CA ILE A 92 2.15 0.65 10.71
C ILE A 92 1.73 -0.79 11.06
N ARG A 93 1.77 -1.15 12.34
CA ARG A 93 1.40 -2.49 12.79
C ARG A 93 -0.07 -2.80 12.46
N GLY A 94 -0.31 -3.94 11.80
CA GLY A 94 -1.65 -4.39 11.44
C GLY A 94 -2.29 -3.61 10.28
N LEU A 95 -1.51 -2.85 9.52
CA LEU A 95 -1.98 -2.01 8.42
C LEU A 95 -2.76 -2.79 7.36
N PHE A 96 -2.40 -4.05 7.14
CA PHE A 96 -3.03 -4.95 6.18
C PHE A 96 -3.87 -6.06 6.83
N SER A 97 -4.21 -5.94 8.10
CA SER A 97 -4.92 -6.98 8.85
C SER A 97 -6.30 -7.35 8.28
N ASP A 98 -6.93 -6.44 7.55
CA ASP A 98 -8.22 -6.62 6.87
C ASP A 98 -8.09 -7.30 5.48
N PHE A 99 -6.87 -7.55 5.00
CA PHE A 99 -6.61 -8.13 3.70
C PHE A 99 -5.96 -9.50 3.81
N ASP A 100 -6.78 -10.55 3.98
CA ASP A 100 -6.33 -11.94 4.06
C ASP A 100 -6.16 -12.54 2.66
N THR A 101 -4.91 -12.62 2.21
CA THR A 101 -4.53 -13.18 0.90
C THR A 101 -4.69 -14.69 0.81
N THR A 102 -4.93 -15.36 1.94
CA THR A 102 -5.11 -16.82 2.05
C THR A 102 -6.55 -17.24 2.24
N SER A 103 -7.46 -16.26 2.36
CA SER A 103 -8.88 -16.49 2.62
C SER A 103 -9.54 -17.42 1.59
N ASN A 104 -10.37 -18.33 2.07
CA ASN A 104 -11.20 -19.18 1.21
C ASN A 104 -12.27 -18.41 0.42
N ARG A 105 -12.53 -17.14 0.80
CA ARG A 105 -13.38 -16.25 -0.01
C ARG A 105 -12.77 -15.90 -1.36
N LEU A 106 -11.45 -16.00 -1.49
CA LEU A 106 -10.73 -15.83 -2.77
C LEU A 106 -10.80 -17.07 -3.66
N GLY A 107 -11.12 -18.23 -3.10
CA GLY A 107 -11.21 -19.48 -3.81
C GLY A 107 -10.77 -20.65 -2.94
N ASN A 108 -11.07 -21.86 -3.38
CA ASN A 108 -10.76 -23.09 -2.64
C ASN A 108 -9.36 -23.64 -2.90
N THR A 109 -8.74 -23.24 -4.01
CA THR A 109 -7.39 -23.64 -4.38
C THR A 109 -6.45 -22.44 -4.42
N VAL A 110 -5.15 -22.69 -4.30
CA VAL A 110 -4.11 -21.63 -4.45
C VAL A 110 -4.23 -20.97 -5.83
N LYS A 111 -4.48 -21.74 -6.86
CA LYS A 111 -4.67 -21.23 -8.23
C LYS A 111 -5.84 -20.26 -8.32
N ASP A 112 -6.99 -20.62 -7.72
CA ASP A 112 -8.17 -19.75 -7.72
C ASP A 112 -7.91 -18.45 -6.92
N LYS A 113 -7.24 -18.57 -5.77
CA LYS A 113 -6.85 -17.41 -4.95
C LYS A 113 -5.95 -16.46 -5.74
N ASN A 114 -4.91 -17.00 -6.38
CA ASN A 114 -3.98 -16.19 -7.17
C ASN A 114 -4.65 -15.53 -8.37
N MET A 115 -5.54 -16.23 -9.05
CA MET A 115 -6.30 -15.68 -10.17
C MET A 115 -7.18 -14.50 -9.75
N ARG A 116 -7.88 -14.60 -8.62
CA ARG A 116 -8.71 -13.51 -8.08
C ARG A 116 -7.87 -12.36 -7.55
N LEU A 117 -6.76 -12.63 -6.85
CA LEU A 117 -5.83 -11.59 -6.41
C LEU A 117 -5.23 -10.84 -7.59
N SER A 118 -4.80 -11.55 -8.63
CA SER A 118 -4.31 -10.91 -9.86
C SER A 118 -5.36 -10.00 -10.50
N ALA A 119 -6.61 -10.43 -10.58
CA ALA A 119 -7.71 -9.62 -11.11
C ALA A 119 -7.96 -8.37 -10.26
N VAL A 120 -7.97 -8.50 -8.93
CA VAL A 120 -8.13 -7.36 -8.00
C VAL A 120 -6.98 -6.36 -8.13
N LEU A 121 -5.74 -6.84 -8.15
CA LEU A 121 -4.56 -5.98 -8.28
C LEU A 121 -4.56 -5.24 -9.62
N LYS A 122 -4.93 -5.88 -10.70
CA LYS A 122 -5.06 -5.25 -12.02
C LYS A 122 -6.17 -4.21 -12.05
N GLY A 123 -7.33 -4.52 -11.50
CA GLY A 123 -8.42 -3.57 -11.39
C GLY A 123 -8.03 -2.32 -10.59
N VAL A 124 -7.28 -2.51 -9.50
CA VAL A 124 -6.73 -1.40 -8.72
C VAL A 124 -5.69 -0.61 -9.52
N ALA A 125 -4.84 -1.28 -10.32
CA ALA A 125 -3.83 -0.62 -11.15
C ALA A 125 -4.44 0.29 -12.23
N GLU A 126 -5.64 -0.03 -12.72
CA GLU A 126 -6.36 0.74 -13.74
C GLU A 126 -7.04 2.00 -13.19
N LEU A 127 -7.15 2.15 -11.87
CA LEU A 127 -7.76 3.32 -11.26
C LEU A 127 -6.87 4.56 -11.43
N ASP A 128 -7.47 5.68 -11.79
CA ASP A 128 -6.80 6.97 -11.87
C ASP A 128 -6.94 7.71 -10.53
N PHE A 129 -5.82 7.95 -9.85
CA PHE A 129 -5.79 8.70 -8.59
C PHE A 129 -5.37 10.16 -8.78
N GLY A 130 -5.09 10.60 -10.02
CA GLY A 130 -4.50 11.90 -10.29
C GLY A 130 -3.01 11.97 -9.90
N ASP A 131 -2.44 13.16 -9.99
CA ASP A 131 -1.03 13.41 -9.64
C ASP A 131 -0.84 13.53 -8.14
N PHE A 132 -0.15 12.57 -7.52
CA PHE A 132 0.25 12.61 -6.12
C PHE A 132 1.48 13.49 -5.84
N GLY A 133 2.09 14.04 -6.88
CA GLY A 133 3.40 14.69 -6.81
C GLY A 133 3.44 16.05 -6.11
N ALA A 134 2.31 16.65 -5.74
CA ALA A 134 2.29 18.06 -5.35
C ALA A 134 2.08 18.34 -3.86
N SER A 135 1.72 17.37 -3.02
CA SER A 135 1.44 17.67 -1.62
C SER A 135 2.07 16.66 -0.66
N GLN A 136 2.94 17.18 0.20
CA GLN A 136 3.43 16.49 1.41
C GLN A 136 2.32 16.42 2.47
N ILE A 137 1.12 16.01 2.07
CA ILE A 137 -0.02 15.89 2.97
C ILE A 137 0.12 14.58 3.74
N ASP A 138 -0.46 14.52 4.92
CA ASP A 138 -0.55 13.31 5.73
C ASP A 138 -1.11 12.14 4.89
N LEU A 139 -0.20 11.40 4.30
CA LEU A 139 -0.49 10.39 3.31
C LEU A 139 -1.45 9.31 3.82
N PHE A 140 -1.31 8.94 5.08
CA PHE A 140 -2.16 7.93 5.68
C PHE A 140 -3.57 8.46 5.92
N GLY A 141 -3.68 9.71 6.38
CA GLY A 141 -4.96 10.37 6.56
C GLY A 141 -5.70 10.53 5.24
N ASP A 142 -5.02 11.01 4.21
CA ASP A 142 -5.62 11.22 2.89
C ASP A 142 -5.97 9.91 2.18
N ALA A 143 -5.12 8.89 2.25
CA ALA A 143 -5.43 7.56 1.73
C ALA A 143 -6.62 6.94 2.44
N TYR A 144 -6.67 7.05 3.76
CA TYR A 144 -7.77 6.56 4.57
C TYR A 144 -9.08 7.28 4.23
N GLU A 145 -9.08 8.60 4.14
CA GLU A 145 -10.24 9.38 3.74
C GLU A 145 -10.72 9.06 2.33
N PHE A 146 -9.79 8.93 1.39
CA PHE A 146 -10.11 8.53 0.02
C PHE A 146 -10.78 7.16 -0.01
N LEU A 147 -10.24 6.18 0.71
CA LEU A 147 -10.82 4.85 0.80
C LEU A 147 -12.21 4.85 1.42
N ILE A 148 -12.40 5.58 2.52
CA ILE A 148 -13.69 5.68 3.19
C ILE A 148 -14.71 6.42 2.34
N SER A 149 -14.33 7.51 1.69
CA SER A 149 -15.23 8.26 0.81
C SER A 149 -15.70 7.41 -0.38
N ASN A 150 -14.80 6.65 -1.01
CA ASN A 150 -15.15 5.74 -2.08
C ASN A 150 -15.99 4.55 -1.60
N TYR A 151 -15.66 4.01 -0.43
CA TYR A 151 -16.43 2.93 0.19
C TYR A 151 -17.85 3.38 0.54
N ALA A 152 -18.00 4.56 1.13
CA ALA A 152 -19.29 5.16 1.45
C ALA A 152 -20.11 5.46 0.18
N ALA A 153 -19.49 5.93 -0.88
CA ALA A 153 -20.15 6.19 -2.16
C ALA A 153 -20.67 4.91 -2.83
N ASN A 154 -19.95 3.80 -2.70
CA ASN A 154 -20.26 2.52 -3.33
C ASN A 154 -21.11 1.58 -2.45
N ALA A 155 -21.05 1.71 -1.12
CA ALA A 155 -21.74 0.85 -0.17
C ALA A 155 -23.18 1.31 0.17
N GLY A 156 -23.63 2.44 -0.36
CA GLY A 156 -24.94 3.00 -0.04
C GLY A 156 -25.06 3.47 1.41
N LYS A 157 -26.25 3.41 1.98
CA LYS A 157 -26.57 4.05 3.27
C LYS A 157 -25.85 3.49 4.52
N SER A 158 -25.17 2.35 4.42
CA SER A 158 -24.52 1.74 5.59
C SER A 158 -23.08 2.22 5.83
N GLY A 159 -22.45 2.91 4.89
CA GLY A 159 -21.08 3.41 5.02
C GLY A 159 -20.91 4.64 5.91
N GLY A 160 -21.99 5.36 6.16
CA GLY A 160 -21.96 6.60 6.96
C GLY A 160 -21.79 6.42 8.46
N GLU A 161 -21.98 5.20 8.96
CA GLU A 161 -21.94 4.92 10.40
C GLU A 161 -20.52 4.89 10.99
N TYR A 162 -19.50 4.79 10.15
CA TYR A 162 -18.10 4.63 10.55
C TYR A 162 -17.20 5.80 10.16
N PHE A 163 -17.76 6.86 9.59
CA PHE A 163 -17.01 7.99 9.06
C PHE A 163 -17.14 9.23 9.95
N THR A 164 -16.02 9.67 10.51
CA THR A 164 -15.94 11.00 11.15
C THR A 164 -15.34 11.98 10.12
N PRO A 165 -16.11 12.97 9.66
CA PRO A 165 -15.60 13.96 8.71
C PRO A 165 -14.34 14.67 9.23
N GLN A 166 -13.40 14.96 8.34
CA GLN A 166 -12.10 15.56 8.69
C GLN A 166 -12.23 16.86 9.49
N HIS A 167 -13.21 17.69 9.16
CA HIS A 167 -13.46 18.93 9.89
C HIS A 167 -13.93 18.69 11.35
N VAL A 168 -14.59 17.56 11.61
CA VAL A 168 -15.00 17.17 12.98
C VAL A 168 -13.81 16.58 13.73
N SER A 169 -13.02 15.74 13.10
CA SER A 169 -11.83 15.17 13.74
C SER A 169 -10.80 16.23 14.11
N LYS A 170 -10.66 17.29 13.31
CA LYS A 170 -9.81 18.47 13.65
C LYS A 170 -10.34 19.30 14.82
N LEU A 171 -11.63 19.24 15.09
CA LEU A 171 -12.23 19.98 16.23
C LEU A 171 -12.08 19.25 17.56
N ILE A 172 -11.90 17.91 17.54
CA ILE A 172 -11.78 17.08 18.74
C ILE A 172 -10.34 16.61 19.02
N ALA A 173 -9.38 16.98 18.16
CA ALA A 173 -7.96 16.76 18.36
C ALA A 173 -7.30 17.98 19.01
#